data_5596aeb14595621fb1aae968b1254afe
#
_entry.id   5596aeb14595621fb1aae968b1254afe
#
_cell.length_a   1.000
_cell.length_b   1.000
_cell.length_c   1.000
_cell.angle_alpha   90.00
_cell.angle_beta   90.00
_cell.angle_gamma   90.00
#
_symmetry.space_group_name_H-M   'P 1'
#
loop_
_entity.id
_entity.type
_entity.pdbx_description
1 polymer ?
#
loop_
_entity_poly.entity_id
_entity_poly.type
_entity_poly.pdbx_seq_one_letter_code
_entity_poly.pdbx_strand_id
1 'polypeptide(L)'
;PTGKTEYADSVLTITAPALGMKFSGKWQGADRIQGTFMQSGLTLPLELTRVDGEVALSRPQEPKPPYPYRVEEVTFENTKAGLTLAGTLTLPEKGDHYPVVVLISGSGPQNRDEEMLGHKPFLVLADYLTRQGIGVLRFDDRGVGQSTGNFETATTLDFADDVEAAVRFLKNDRNVRNIGLIGHSEGGMVAPLVASRSGDVSFIVLLAGPGLRGDHILLEQQKEMGRVTGATAGELDYLAAVNRRCFDIVLSSASSREAEPLLKAYMDSLAQTGKLPVNMKDERGAELWRRQVLSPWMYFFVKYDPVPVLRDVKCPVLALNGSRDLQVLPENLGIIKKGLEAGKNRSV
;
A
#
# COMPACT_ATOMS: atom_id res chain seq x y z
N PRO A 1 13.05 10.46 -6.51
CA PRO A 1 14.24 9.94 -7.18
C PRO A 1 14.82 11.02 -8.10
N THR A 2 16.07 11.42 -7.83
CA THR A 2 16.77 12.40 -8.66
C THR A 2 17.26 11.71 -9.94
N GLY A 3 16.80 12.20 -11.09
CA GLY A 3 17.34 11.82 -12.41
C GLY A 3 18.48 12.75 -12.80
N LYS A 4 19.38 12.26 -13.65
CA LYS A 4 20.44 13.05 -14.30
C LYS A 4 20.14 13.15 -15.78
N THR A 5 20.22 14.37 -16.33
CA THR A 5 20.07 14.63 -17.76
C THR A 5 21.39 15.14 -18.31
N GLU A 6 21.86 14.54 -19.38
CA GLU A 6 23.09 14.90 -20.09
C GLU A 6 22.80 15.05 -21.59
N TYR A 7 23.40 16.06 -22.21
CA TYR A 7 23.34 16.25 -23.65
C TYR A 7 24.78 16.38 -24.20
N ALA A 8 25.19 15.38 -24.95
CA ALA A 8 26.51 15.35 -25.60
C ALA A 8 26.41 14.67 -26.95
N ASP A 9 27.20 15.12 -27.93
CA ASP A 9 27.28 14.56 -29.28
C ASP A 9 25.91 14.38 -29.98
N SER A 10 25.02 15.35 -29.78
CA SER A 10 23.64 15.34 -30.29
C SER A 10 22.74 14.22 -29.70
N VAL A 11 23.16 13.62 -28.61
CA VAL A 11 22.40 12.59 -27.88
C VAL A 11 21.95 13.15 -26.54
N LEU A 12 20.63 13.09 -26.27
CA LEU A 12 20.06 13.30 -24.95
C LEU A 12 20.07 11.99 -24.21
N THR A 13 20.68 11.97 -23.02
CA THR A 13 20.64 10.84 -22.10
C THR A 13 19.97 11.28 -20.80
N ILE A 14 18.92 10.54 -20.39
CA ILE A 14 18.24 10.72 -19.11
C ILE A 14 18.42 9.43 -18.31
N THR A 15 18.93 9.54 -17.08
CA THR A 15 19.12 8.40 -16.20
C THR A 15 18.45 8.64 -14.86
N ALA A 16 17.78 7.62 -14.33
CA ALA A 16 17.29 7.58 -12.95
C ALA A 16 17.72 6.24 -12.31
N PRO A 17 18.95 6.20 -11.74
CA PRO A 17 19.55 4.94 -11.24
C PRO A 17 18.70 4.25 -10.17
N ALA A 18 18.04 5.02 -9.33
CA ALA A 18 17.12 4.47 -8.31
C ALA A 18 15.92 3.72 -8.91
N LEU A 19 15.57 4.00 -10.16
CA LEU A 19 14.51 3.34 -10.91
C LEU A 19 15.05 2.33 -11.93
N GLY A 20 16.37 2.12 -11.99
CA GLY A 20 17.01 1.32 -13.03
C GLY A 20 16.73 1.83 -14.46
N MET A 21 16.44 3.14 -14.61
CA MET A 21 15.95 3.73 -15.85
C MET A 21 17.05 4.47 -16.60
N LYS A 22 17.08 4.27 -17.93
CA LYS A 22 17.89 5.06 -18.88
C LYS A 22 17.09 5.31 -20.16
N PHE A 23 17.06 6.56 -20.60
CA PHE A 23 16.65 6.92 -21.96
C PHE A 23 17.86 7.48 -22.70
N SER A 24 18.00 7.16 -23.99
CA SER A 24 19.04 7.72 -24.88
C SER A 24 18.44 7.94 -26.24
N GLY A 25 18.45 9.18 -26.74
CA GLY A 25 17.81 9.54 -27.99
C GLY A 25 18.43 10.73 -28.69
N LYS A 26 18.18 10.87 -30.01
CA LYS A 26 18.62 11.96 -30.85
C LYS A 26 17.46 12.82 -31.31
N TRP A 27 17.71 14.12 -31.47
CA TRP A 27 16.76 15.06 -32.04
C TRP A 27 16.35 14.66 -33.47
N GLN A 28 15.04 14.73 -33.71
CA GLN A 28 14.42 14.56 -35.04
C GLN A 28 13.61 15.82 -35.32
N GLY A 29 14.25 16.79 -35.99
CA GLY A 29 13.66 18.11 -36.20
C GLY A 29 13.70 18.99 -34.95
N ALA A 30 12.76 19.94 -34.84
CA ALA A 30 12.75 20.94 -33.75
C ALA A 30 12.13 20.46 -32.43
N ASP A 31 11.19 19.51 -32.48
CA ASP A 31 10.27 19.24 -31.38
C ASP A 31 10.26 17.79 -30.93
N ARG A 32 11.05 16.90 -31.52
CA ARG A 32 11.02 15.47 -31.21
C ARG A 32 12.41 14.91 -30.96
N ILE A 33 12.47 13.96 -30.03
CA ILE A 33 13.66 13.15 -29.76
C ILE A 33 13.26 11.69 -29.89
N GLN A 34 13.83 10.98 -30.82
CA GLN A 34 13.63 9.56 -31.00
C GLN A 34 14.77 8.79 -30.35
N GLY A 35 14.46 7.80 -29.53
CA GLY A 35 15.47 7.09 -28.77
C GLY A 35 15.00 5.74 -28.25
N THR A 36 15.76 5.25 -27.31
CA THR A 36 15.55 3.97 -26.66
C THR A 36 15.39 4.20 -25.16
N PHE A 37 14.30 3.70 -24.62
CA PHE A 37 14.05 3.62 -23.18
C PHE A 37 14.44 2.24 -22.67
N MET A 38 15.17 2.21 -21.56
CA MET A 38 15.60 0.98 -20.89
C MET A 38 15.24 1.07 -19.41
N GLN A 39 14.59 0.03 -18.89
CA GLN A 39 14.30 -0.11 -17.47
C GLN A 39 14.23 -1.58 -17.08
N SER A 40 14.96 -1.99 -16.06
CA SER A 40 14.90 -3.35 -15.49
C SER A 40 15.00 -4.47 -16.54
N GLY A 41 15.91 -4.31 -17.52
CA GLY A 41 16.11 -5.27 -18.61
C GLY A 41 15.15 -5.12 -19.81
N LEU A 42 14.09 -4.34 -19.68
CA LEU A 42 13.20 -4.00 -20.78
C LEU A 42 13.84 -2.90 -21.64
N THR A 43 13.78 -3.05 -22.96
CA THR A 43 14.25 -2.06 -23.94
C THR A 43 13.14 -1.77 -24.94
N LEU A 44 12.70 -0.51 -25.02
CA LEU A 44 11.61 -0.08 -25.88
C LEU A 44 12.02 1.15 -26.70
N PRO A 45 11.58 1.26 -27.97
CA PRO A 45 11.65 2.54 -28.67
C PRO A 45 10.74 3.55 -27.97
N LEU A 46 11.21 4.77 -27.81
CA LEU A 46 10.46 5.86 -27.21
C LEU A 46 10.71 7.16 -27.96
N GLU A 47 9.64 7.84 -28.33
CA GLU A 47 9.68 9.19 -28.88
C GLU A 47 9.24 10.18 -27.80
N LEU A 48 10.05 11.20 -27.55
CA LEU A 48 9.73 12.35 -26.72
C LEU A 48 9.37 13.52 -27.64
N THR A 49 8.20 14.11 -27.39
CA THR A 49 7.76 15.32 -28.10
C THR A 49 7.84 16.51 -27.16
N ARG A 50 8.35 17.64 -27.66
CA ARG A 50 8.37 18.89 -26.91
C ARG A 50 6.94 19.36 -26.66
N VAL A 51 6.64 19.70 -25.41
CA VAL A 51 5.37 20.31 -25.01
C VAL A 51 5.66 21.61 -24.27
N ASP A 52 4.82 22.61 -24.47
CA ASP A 52 4.89 23.86 -23.74
C ASP A 52 4.06 23.72 -22.45
N GLY A 53 4.74 23.77 -21.29
CA GLY A 53 4.12 23.62 -19.96
C GLY A 53 4.16 22.21 -19.38
N GLU A 54 3.51 22.03 -18.25
CA GLU A 54 3.40 20.73 -17.58
C GLU A 54 2.42 19.81 -18.32
N VAL A 55 2.85 18.57 -18.56
CA VAL A 55 1.96 17.52 -19.07
C VAL A 55 1.09 17.00 -17.94
N ALA A 56 -0.11 17.52 -17.86
CA ALA A 56 -1.11 16.94 -16.97
C ALA A 56 -1.53 15.56 -17.49
N LEU A 57 -1.30 14.51 -16.71
CA LEU A 57 -1.84 13.20 -17.01
C LEU A 57 -3.38 13.29 -17.01
N SER A 58 -4.01 12.88 -18.12
CA SER A 58 -5.47 12.84 -18.18
C SER A 58 -6.01 11.80 -17.21
N ARG A 59 -6.82 12.25 -16.25
CA ARG A 59 -7.50 11.41 -15.26
C ARG A 59 -9.02 11.64 -15.36
N PRO A 60 -9.69 11.13 -16.40
CA PRO A 60 -11.08 11.42 -16.66
C PRO A 60 -12.05 10.91 -15.59
N GLN A 61 -11.61 9.92 -14.78
CA GLN A 61 -12.41 9.41 -13.65
C GLN A 61 -12.39 10.30 -12.43
N GLU A 62 -11.38 11.18 -12.29
CA GLU A 62 -11.30 12.05 -11.11
C GLU A 62 -12.42 13.10 -11.12
N PRO A 63 -13.25 13.13 -10.07
CA PRO A 63 -14.34 14.07 -9.97
C PRO A 63 -13.80 15.48 -9.76
N LYS A 64 -14.51 16.46 -10.32
CA LYS A 64 -14.19 17.88 -10.17
C LYS A 64 -15.35 18.63 -9.55
N PRO A 65 -15.09 19.64 -8.70
CA PRO A 65 -16.15 20.49 -8.17
C PRO A 65 -16.85 21.30 -9.30
N PRO A 66 -18.13 21.71 -9.11
CA PRO A 66 -18.91 21.51 -7.90
C PRO A 66 -19.41 20.05 -7.77
N TYR A 67 -19.36 19.51 -6.55
CA TYR A 67 -19.87 18.17 -6.26
C TYR A 67 -21.37 18.21 -5.96
N PRO A 68 -22.16 17.18 -6.37
CA PRO A 68 -23.60 17.10 -6.09
C PRO A 68 -23.88 16.46 -4.71
N TYR A 69 -22.98 16.63 -3.75
CA TYR A 69 -23.06 16.12 -2.40
C TYR A 69 -22.28 17.03 -1.45
N ARG A 70 -22.49 16.89 -0.15
CA ARG A 70 -21.77 17.68 0.86
C ARG A 70 -20.35 17.15 1.02
N VAL A 71 -19.41 18.07 1.18
CA VAL A 71 -17.99 17.77 1.45
C VAL A 71 -17.59 18.54 2.70
N GLU A 72 -17.10 17.83 3.70
CA GLU A 72 -16.73 18.38 4.99
C GLU A 72 -15.29 17.99 5.33
N GLU A 73 -14.43 18.97 5.57
CA GLU A 73 -13.12 18.71 6.16
C GLU A 73 -13.30 18.47 7.66
N VAL A 74 -12.80 17.35 8.12
CA VAL A 74 -12.99 16.88 9.50
C VAL A 74 -11.69 16.54 10.17
N THR A 75 -11.68 16.63 11.49
CA THR A 75 -10.61 16.11 12.34
C THR A 75 -11.22 15.26 13.45
N PHE A 76 -10.50 14.23 13.87
CA PHE A 76 -10.92 13.36 14.96
C PHE A 76 -9.71 12.85 15.75
N GLU A 77 -9.96 12.55 17.03
CA GLU A 77 -8.90 12.20 17.97
C GLU A 77 -8.73 10.67 18.08
N ASN A 78 -7.50 10.20 17.90
CA ASN A 78 -7.08 8.93 18.48
C ASN A 78 -6.53 9.18 19.89
N THR A 79 -7.39 9.13 20.88
CA THR A 79 -7.04 9.39 22.29
C THR A 79 -6.07 8.37 22.86
N LYS A 80 -6.02 7.14 22.32
CA LYS A 80 -5.10 6.08 22.73
C LYS A 80 -3.66 6.43 22.36
N ALA A 81 -3.47 7.03 21.19
CA ALA A 81 -2.15 7.43 20.69
C ALA A 81 -1.83 8.91 20.95
N GLY A 82 -2.80 9.71 21.40
CA GLY A 82 -2.64 11.15 21.66
C GLY A 82 -2.38 11.97 20.39
N LEU A 83 -3.05 11.60 19.29
CA LEU A 83 -2.90 12.25 17.99
C LEU A 83 -4.23 12.62 17.36
N THR A 84 -4.21 13.61 16.47
CA THR A 84 -5.35 14.07 15.69
C THR A 84 -5.20 13.62 14.24
N LEU A 85 -6.23 13.00 13.71
CA LEU A 85 -6.34 12.59 12.32
C LEU A 85 -7.20 13.58 11.55
N ALA A 86 -6.78 13.92 10.33
CA ALA A 86 -7.48 14.84 9.45
C ALA A 86 -8.01 14.10 8.23
N GLY A 87 -9.22 14.42 7.82
CA GLY A 87 -9.88 13.72 6.73
C GLY A 87 -10.92 14.57 6.02
N THR A 88 -11.51 13.99 4.99
CA THR A 88 -12.64 14.55 4.26
C THR A 88 -13.81 13.57 4.35
N LEU A 89 -14.92 14.04 4.87
CA LEU A 89 -16.19 13.32 4.93
C LEU A 89 -17.10 13.81 3.80
N THR A 90 -17.49 12.91 2.90
CA THR A 90 -18.47 13.20 1.86
C THR A 90 -19.80 12.55 2.22
N LEU A 91 -20.87 13.30 2.10
CA LEU A 91 -22.20 12.91 2.55
C LEU A 91 -23.24 13.15 1.46
N PRO A 92 -24.22 12.27 1.26
CA PRO A 92 -25.31 12.49 0.35
C PRO A 92 -26.03 13.82 0.62
N GLU A 93 -26.46 14.53 -0.42
CA GLU A 93 -27.16 15.81 -0.26
C GLU A 93 -28.53 15.65 0.42
N LYS A 94 -29.17 14.50 0.18
CA LYS A 94 -30.51 14.19 0.69
C LYS A 94 -30.51 12.96 1.57
N GLY A 95 -31.32 13.00 2.62
CA GLY A 95 -31.51 11.89 3.57
C GLY A 95 -31.04 12.23 4.97
N ASP A 96 -31.72 11.64 5.95
CA ASP A 96 -31.46 11.89 7.38
C ASP A 96 -30.70 10.72 8.04
N HIS A 97 -30.62 9.57 7.36
CA HIS A 97 -29.95 8.37 7.88
C HIS A 97 -29.30 7.61 6.73
N TYR A 98 -28.00 7.71 6.59
CA TYR A 98 -27.25 7.04 5.54
C TYR A 98 -26.14 6.14 6.11
N PRO A 99 -25.79 5.07 5.41
CA PRO A 99 -24.57 4.32 5.73
C PRO A 99 -23.35 5.17 5.40
N VAL A 100 -22.29 5.01 6.19
CA VAL A 100 -20.98 5.65 5.94
C VAL A 100 -19.91 4.59 5.92
N VAL A 101 -18.98 4.68 5.00
CA VAL A 101 -17.79 3.83 4.95
C VAL A 101 -16.53 4.62 5.27
N VAL A 102 -15.59 3.99 5.95
CA VAL A 102 -14.23 4.48 6.12
C VAL A 102 -13.35 3.80 5.09
N LEU A 103 -12.63 4.55 4.27
CA LEU A 103 -11.62 4.02 3.37
C LEU A 103 -10.30 3.93 4.12
N ILE A 104 -9.65 2.77 4.03
CA ILE A 104 -8.41 2.43 4.73
C ILE A 104 -7.34 2.12 3.69
N SER A 105 -6.29 2.93 3.66
CA SER A 105 -5.20 2.87 2.71
C SER A 105 -4.35 1.59 2.82
N GLY A 106 -3.62 1.31 1.76
CA GLY A 106 -2.57 0.29 1.72
C GLY A 106 -1.29 0.73 2.40
N SER A 107 -0.25 -0.10 2.29
CA SER A 107 1.06 0.12 2.91
C SER A 107 1.76 1.38 2.41
N GLY A 108 2.50 2.02 3.29
CA GLY A 108 3.23 3.25 3.02
C GLY A 108 2.49 4.49 3.52
N PRO A 109 3.17 5.66 3.59
CA PRO A 109 2.59 6.91 4.07
C PRO A 109 1.62 7.47 3.04
N GLN A 110 0.32 7.23 3.22
CA GLN A 110 -0.73 7.58 2.28
C GLN A 110 -1.51 8.81 2.73
N ASN A 111 -1.80 9.70 1.79
CA ASN A 111 -2.80 10.73 2.01
C ASN A 111 -4.23 10.14 1.87
N ARG A 112 -5.23 10.89 2.26
CA ARG A 112 -6.66 10.49 2.22
C ARG A 112 -7.18 10.02 0.87
N ASP A 113 -6.48 10.33 -0.22
CA ASP A 113 -6.86 9.96 -1.59
C ASP A 113 -6.15 8.70 -2.08
N GLU A 114 -5.22 8.14 -1.26
CA GLU A 114 -4.30 7.07 -1.67
C GLU A 114 -3.60 7.42 -2.99
N GLU A 115 -3.11 8.66 -3.06
CA GLU A 115 -2.61 9.26 -4.31
C GLU A 115 -1.31 8.62 -4.75
N MET A 116 -1.30 8.08 -5.96
CA MET A 116 -0.12 7.50 -6.58
C MET A 116 0.02 8.00 -8.03
N LEU A 117 1.16 8.58 -8.35
CA LEU A 117 1.47 9.10 -9.70
C LEU A 117 0.37 10.05 -10.24
N GLY A 118 -0.18 10.90 -9.38
CA GLY A 118 -1.24 11.84 -9.71
C GLY A 118 -2.60 11.21 -9.95
N HIS A 119 -2.82 9.95 -9.60
CA HIS A 119 -4.13 9.29 -9.55
C HIS A 119 -4.62 9.18 -8.11
N LYS A 120 -5.91 9.45 -7.89
CA LYS A 120 -6.55 9.52 -6.58
C LYS A 120 -7.67 8.49 -6.46
N PRO A 121 -7.37 7.20 -6.32
CA PRO A 121 -8.36 6.13 -6.35
C PRO A 121 -9.43 6.28 -5.27
N PHE A 122 -9.07 6.73 -4.06
CA PHE A 122 -10.03 6.91 -2.99
C PHE A 122 -10.95 8.11 -3.22
N LEU A 123 -10.48 9.16 -3.89
CA LEU A 123 -11.35 10.27 -4.32
C LEU A 123 -12.40 9.78 -5.32
N VAL A 124 -11.98 8.97 -6.31
CA VAL A 124 -12.89 8.39 -7.31
C VAL A 124 -13.94 7.48 -6.67
N LEU A 125 -13.48 6.61 -5.76
CA LEU A 125 -14.38 5.69 -5.05
C LEU A 125 -15.36 6.44 -4.15
N ALA A 126 -14.90 7.48 -3.44
CA ALA A 126 -15.72 8.30 -2.58
C ALA A 126 -16.80 9.05 -3.38
N ASP A 127 -16.44 9.65 -4.52
CA ASP A 127 -17.42 10.32 -5.38
C ASP A 127 -18.52 9.36 -5.84
N TYR A 128 -18.11 8.17 -6.33
CA TYR A 128 -19.07 7.18 -6.79
C TYR A 128 -20.02 6.72 -5.67
N LEU A 129 -19.48 6.32 -4.52
CA LEU A 129 -20.28 5.84 -3.39
C LEU A 129 -21.21 6.93 -2.84
N THR A 130 -20.72 8.17 -2.73
CA THR A 130 -21.54 9.28 -2.19
C THR A 130 -22.70 9.61 -3.13
N ARG A 131 -22.50 9.54 -4.44
CA ARG A 131 -23.60 9.66 -5.44
C ARG A 131 -24.63 8.54 -5.33
N GLN A 132 -24.22 7.36 -4.84
CA GLN A 132 -25.13 6.22 -4.60
C GLN A 132 -25.78 6.25 -3.20
N GLY A 133 -25.62 7.33 -2.46
CA GLY A 133 -26.26 7.48 -1.14
C GLY A 133 -25.47 6.92 0.05
N ILE A 134 -24.19 6.62 -0.14
CA ILE A 134 -23.27 6.11 0.90
C ILE A 134 -22.26 7.21 1.25
N GLY A 135 -22.29 7.71 2.49
CA GLY A 135 -21.26 8.64 2.95
C GLY A 135 -19.88 7.97 3.00
N VAL A 136 -18.82 8.77 2.82
CA VAL A 136 -17.44 8.25 2.81
C VAL A 136 -16.51 9.13 3.62
N LEU A 137 -15.83 8.53 4.60
CA LEU A 137 -14.73 9.15 5.32
C LEU A 137 -13.40 8.63 4.75
N ARG A 138 -12.57 9.55 4.30
CA ARG A 138 -11.18 9.35 3.90
C ARG A 138 -10.29 10.20 4.80
N PHE A 139 -9.19 9.70 5.28
CA PHE A 139 -8.30 10.44 6.17
C PHE A 139 -6.84 10.19 5.83
N ASP A 140 -5.99 11.16 6.15
CA ASP A 140 -4.54 11.05 6.00
C ASP A 140 -4.00 10.12 7.09
N ASP A 141 -3.09 9.23 6.75
CA ASP A 141 -2.41 8.38 7.73
C ASP A 141 -1.71 9.23 8.80
N ARG A 142 -1.51 8.67 9.99
CA ARG A 142 -0.73 9.34 11.04
C ARG A 142 0.63 9.84 10.53
N GLY A 143 0.95 11.10 10.78
CA GLY A 143 2.19 11.73 10.32
C GLY A 143 2.23 12.07 8.83
N VAL A 144 1.11 11.97 8.12
CA VAL A 144 0.96 12.33 6.71
C VAL A 144 -0.05 13.47 6.55
N GLY A 145 0.15 14.31 5.53
CA GLY A 145 -0.77 15.38 5.18
C GLY A 145 -1.03 16.32 6.37
N GLN A 146 -2.27 16.34 6.85
CA GLN A 146 -2.71 17.17 7.97
C GLN A 146 -2.88 16.36 9.27
N SER A 147 -2.67 15.05 9.25
CA SER A 147 -2.69 14.20 10.44
C SER A 147 -1.42 14.33 11.24
N THR A 148 -1.54 14.43 12.57
CA THR A 148 -0.41 14.43 13.49
C THR A 148 0.13 13.02 13.75
N GLY A 149 1.23 12.90 14.49
CA GLY A 149 1.83 11.62 14.83
C GLY A 149 3.07 11.30 14.00
N ASN A 150 3.46 10.02 13.98
CA ASN A 150 4.64 9.57 13.27
C ASN A 150 4.34 8.24 12.56
N PHE A 151 4.44 8.25 11.24
CA PHE A 151 4.25 7.06 10.40
C PHE A 151 5.39 6.04 10.56
N GLU A 152 6.64 6.50 10.66
CA GLU A 152 7.82 5.62 10.64
C GLU A 152 7.90 4.66 11.84
N THR A 153 7.25 5.00 12.95
CA THR A 153 7.22 4.18 14.16
C THR A 153 5.96 3.34 14.28
N ALA A 154 5.01 3.50 13.36
CA ALA A 154 3.72 2.83 13.39
C ALA A 154 3.78 1.39 12.87
N THR A 155 2.81 0.61 13.30
CA THR A 155 2.55 -0.75 12.85
C THR A 155 1.11 -0.88 12.33
N THR A 156 0.77 -1.98 11.70
CA THR A 156 -0.61 -2.27 11.28
C THR A 156 -1.62 -2.21 12.45
N LEU A 157 -1.17 -2.50 13.69
CA LEU A 157 -2.04 -2.34 14.89
C LEU A 157 -2.32 -0.88 15.19
N ASP A 158 -1.34 0.00 15.00
CA ASP A 158 -1.50 1.43 15.20
C ASP A 158 -2.49 2.02 14.19
N PHE A 159 -2.45 1.56 12.94
CA PHE A 159 -3.42 1.94 11.92
C PHE A 159 -4.83 1.42 12.24
N ALA A 160 -4.94 0.21 12.83
CA ALA A 160 -6.23 -0.28 13.32
C ALA A 160 -6.80 0.61 14.44
N ASP A 161 -5.97 1.09 15.36
CA ASP A 161 -6.38 2.02 16.41
C ASP A 161 -6.84 3.38 15.82
N ASP A 162 -6.25 3.84 14.72
CA ASP A 162 -6.69 5.05 14.00
C ASP A 162 -8.06 4.85 13.34
N VAL A 163 -8.27 3.70 12.71
CA VAL A 163 -9.57 3.35 12.12
C VAL A 163 -10.65 3.19 13.19
N GLU A 164 -10.33 2.62 14.36
CA GLU A 164 -11.25 2.59 15.50
C GLU A 164 -11.63 4.00 15.97
N ALA A 165 -10.70 4.96 15.92
CA ALA A 165 -11.00 6.36 16.22
C ALA A 165 -11.95 6.97 15.17
N ALA A 166 -11.75 6.66 13.87
CA ALA A 166 -12.66 7.06 12.80
C ALA A 166 -14.07 6.48 13.00
N VAL A 167 -14.18 5.21 13.38
CA VAL A 167 -15.47 4.56 13.68
C VAL A 167 -16.16 5.26 14.86
N ARG A 168 -15.43 5.56 15.95
CA ARG A 168 -15.99 6.31 17.09
C ARG A 168 -16.44 7.70 16.71
N PHE A 169 -15.69 8.41 15.86
CA PHE A 169 -16.08 9.72 15.34
C PHE A 169 -17.42 9.66 14.60
N LEU A 170 -17.54 8.73 13.66
CA LEU A 170 -18.78 8.57 12.87
C LEU A 170 -19.99 8.13 13.71
N LYS A 171 -19.77 7.29 14.74
CA LYS A 171 -20.83 6.83 15.62
C LYS A 171 -21.51 7.96 16.42
N ASN A 172 -20.81 9.07 16.64
CA ASN A 172 -21.34 10.22 17.35
C ASN A 172 -22.25 11.09 16.47
N ASP A 173 -22.27 10.89 15.13
CA ASP A 173 -23.20 11.58 14.22
C ASP A 173 -24.54 10.84 14.19
N ARG A 174 -25.61 11.55 14.56
CA ARG A 174 -26.97 10.99 14.60
C ARG A 174 -27.50 10.58 13.22
N ASN A 175 -26.92 11.10 12.14
CA ASN A 175 -27.33 10.80 10.78
C ASN A 175 -26.63 9.55 10.23
N VAL A 176 -25.61 9.03 10.90
CA VAL A 176 -24.95 7.80 10.51
C VAL A 176 -25.73 6.59 11.01
N ARG A 177 -26.20 5.76 10.07
CA ARG A 177 -26.99 4.56 10.42
C ARG A 177 -26.10 3.32 10.61
N ASN A 178 -25.25 3.04 9.65
CA ASN A 178 -24.36 1.88 9.63
C ASN A 178 -22.96 2.34 9.24
N ILE A 179 -21.95 1.78 9.87
CA ILE A 179 -20.55 2.07 9.56
C ILE A 179 -19.95 0.83 8.91
N GLY A 180 -19.44 0.99 7.68
CA GLY A 180 -18.68 -0.02 6.96
C GLY A 180 -17.20 0.36 6.89
N LEU A 181 -16.33 -0.63 6.64
CA LEU A 181 -14.91 -0.40 6.36
C LEU A 181 -14.60 -0.93 4.97
N ILE A 182 -13.83 -0.17 4.21
CA ILE A 182 -13.29 -0.60 2.91
C ILE A 182 -11.78 -0.48 2.99
N GLY A 183 -11.08 -1.61 3.05
CA GLY A 183 -9.62 -1.65 3.18
C GLY A 183 -8.95 -2.12 1.90
N HIS A 184 -7.97 -1.36 1.42
CA HIS A 184 -7.14 -1.71 0.28
C HIS A 184 -5.80 -2.29 0.75
N SER A 185 -5.35 -3.41 0.17
CA SER A 185 -4.05 -4.02 0.48
C SER A 185 -3.86 -4.23 1.99
N GLU A 186 -2.89 -3.57 2.66
CA GLU A 186 -2.74 -3.61 4.12
C GLU A 186 -4.01 -3.15 4.86
N GLY A 187 -4.76 -2.18 4.31
CA GLY A 187 -6.07 -1.80 4.83
C GLY A 187 -7.06 -2.97 4.88
N GLY A 188 -6.88 -3.96 3.99
CA GLY A 188 -7.59 -5.24 4.02
C GLY A 188 -7.19 -6.17 5.18
N MET A 189 -6.07 -5.91 5.86
CA MET A 189 -5.70 -6.52 7.15
C MET A 189 -6.24 -5.70 8.34
N VAL A 190 -6.23 -4.38 8.21
CA VAL A 190 -6.72 -3.44 9.23
C VAL A 190 -8.23 -3.57 9.43
N ALA A 191 -9.01 -3.63 8.34
CA ALA A 191 -10.48 -3.71 8.43
C ALA A 191 -10.97 -4.93 9.23
N PRO A 192 -10.46 -6.15 9.02
CA PRO A 192 -10.78 -7.31 9.87
C PRO A 192 -10.34 -7.14 11.33
N LEU A 193 -9.17 -6.52 11.59
CA LEU A 193 -8.70 -6.24 12.95
C LEU A 193 -9.71 -5.39 13.71
N VAL A 194 -10.19 -4.31 13.10
CA VAL A 194 -11.19 -3.42 13.71
C VAL A 194 -12.53 -4.13 13.86
N ALA A 195 -13.01 -4.83 12.82
CA ALA A 195 -14.28 -5.54 12.85
C ALA A 195 -14.30 -6.68 13.86
N SER A 196 -13.16 -7.32 14.14
CA SER A 196 -13.07 -8.37 15.17
C SER A 196 -13.12 -7.82 16.60
N ARG A 197 -12.82 -6.53 16.79
CA ARG A 197 -12.76 -5.87 18.11
C ARG A 197 -13.97 -4.99 18.41
N SER A 198 -14.70 -4.55 17.37
CA SER A 198 -15.78 -3.57 17.50
C SER A 198 -17.09 -4.10 16.94
N GLY A 199 -18.15 -4.07 17.78
CA GLY A 199 -19.52 -4.34 17.36
C GLY A 199 -20.17 -3.19 16.56
N ASP A 200 -19.47 -2.07 16.38
CA ASP A 200 -19.98 -0.88 15.67
C ASP A 200 -19.76 -0.97 14.15
N VAL A 201 -18.98 -1.95 13.68
CA VAL A 201 -18.73 -2.20 12.25
C VAL A 201 -19.82 -3.12 11.70
N SER A 202 -20.61 -2.60 10.77
CA SER A 202 -21.75 -3.31 10.19
C SER A 202 -21.37 -4.26 9.05
N PHE A 203 -20.32 -3.96 8.29
CA PHE A 203 -19.78 -4.79 7.21
C PHE A 203 -18.36 -4.34 6.85
N ILE A 204 -17.61 -5.20 6.17
CA ILE A 204 -16.31 -4.85 5.62
C ILE A 204 -16.17 -5.25 4.16
N VAL A 205 -15.39 -4.47 3.40
CA VAL A 205 -14.99 -4.76 2.03
C VAL A 205 -13.47 -4.79 1.96
N LEU A 206 -12.91 -5.87 1.42
CA LEU A 206 -11.48 -6.07 1.29
C LEU A 206 -11.11 -5.98 -0.19
N LEU A 207 -10.35 -4.97 -0.55
CA LEU A 207 -9.83 -4.74 -1.90
C LEU A 207 -8.38 -5.21 -1.94
N ALA A 208 -8.11 -6.34 -2.59
CA ALA A 208 -6.79 -6.97 -2.61
C ALA A 208 -6.20 -7.16 -1.20
N GLY A 209 -7.04 -7.58 -0.25
CA GLY A 209 -6.61 -7.82 1.13
C GLY A 209 -5.80 -9.11 1.26
N PRO A 210 -4.67 -9.10 2.00
CA PRO A 210 -3.88 -10.31 2.26
C PRO A 210 -4.63 -11.31 3.15
N GLY A 211 -4.61 -12.58 2.76
CA GLY A 211 -5.09 -13.70 3.56
C GLY A 211 -3.97 -14.56 4.15
N LEU A 212 -2.77 -14.45 3.60
CA LEU A 212 -1.56 -15.12 4.06
C LEU A 212 -0.84 -14.31 5.14
N ARG A 213 0.03 -14.98 5.92
CA ARG A 213 0.97 -14.30 6.82
C ARG A 213 1.93 -13.43 6.02
N GLY A 214 2.35 -12.31 6.59
CA GLY A 214 3.11 -11.26 5.90
C GLY A 214 4.39 -11.72 5.25
N ASP A 215 5.15 -12.67 5.84
CA ASP A 215 6.34 -13.23 5.21
C ASP A 215 6.02 -13.95 3.89
N HIS A 216 4.91 -14.70 3.83
CA HIS A 216 4.47 -15.36 2.60
C HIS A 216 4.03 -14.37 1.53
N ILE A 217 3.24 -13.34 1.92
CA ILE A 217 2.84 -12.26 0.99
C ILE A 217 4.06 -11.61 0.35
N LEU A 218 5.06 -11.24 1.14
CA LEU A 218 6.26 -10.57 0.64
C LEU A 218 7.08 -11.45 -0.29
N LEU A 219 7.19 -12.76 -0.01
CA LEU A 219 7.90 -13.70 -0.88
C LEU A 219 7.16 -13.91 -2.21
N GLU A 220 5.84 -14.06 -2.19
CA GLU A 220 5.02 -14.19 -3.41
C GLU A 220 5.10 -12.93 -4.27
N GLN A 221 4.90 -11.75 -3.65
CA GLN A 221 5.00 -10.45 -4.30
C GLN A 221 6.34 -10.26 -4.99
N GLN A 222 7.45 -10.53 -4.29
CA GLN A 222 8.79 -10.39 -4.85
C GLN A 222 9.01 -11.31 -6.05
N LYS A 223 8.54 -12.55 -5.96
CA LYS A 223 8.66 -13.54 -7.03
C LYS A 223 7.89 -13.08 -8.28
N GLU A 224 6.62 -12.68 -8.13
CA GLU A 224 5.80 -12.28 -9.26
C GLU A 224 6.25 -10.96 -9.89
N MET A 225 6.61 -9.98 -9.09
CA MET A 225 7.17 -8.72 -9.58
C MET A 225 8.52 -8.93 -10.28
N GLY A 226 9.40 -9.76 -9.72
CA GLY A 226 10.66 -10.11 -10.36
C GLY A 226 10.47 -10.83 -11.69
N ARG A 227 9.48 -11.72 -11.79
CA ARG A 227 9.14 -12.44 -13.03
C ARG A 227 8.75 -11.47 -14.15
N VAL A 228 7.90 -10.48 -13.88
CA VAL A 228 7.45 -9.51 -14.90
C VAL A 228 8.52 -8.47 -15.24
N THR A 229 9.51 -8.26 -14.36
CA THR A 229 10.66 -7.39 -14.64
C THR A 229 11.82 -8.12 -15.32
N GLY A 230 11.66 -9.40 -15.68
CA GLY A 230 12.60 -10.16 -16.48
C GLY A 230 13.70 -10.86 -15.70
N ALA A 231 13.56 -11.02 -14.37
CA ALA A 231 14.49 -11.82 -13.59
C ALA A 231 14.38 -13.31 -13.97
N THR A 232 15.52 -13.98 -14.04
CA THR A 232 15.58 -15.43 -14.32
C THR A 232 15.05 -16.25 -13.14
N ALA A 233 14.60 -17.47 -13.40
CA ALA A 233 14.13 -18.37 -12.35
C ALA A 233 15.18 -18.59 -11.26
N GLY A 234 16.47 -18.73 -11.64
CA GLY A 234 17.57 -18.91 -10.68
C GLY A 234 17.79 -17.68 -9.79
N GLU A 235 17.66 -16.47 -10.34
CA GLU A 235 17.76 -15.22 -9.55
C GLU A 235 16.58 -15.10 -8.58
N LEU A 236 15.37 -15.43 -9.03
CA LEU A 236 14.17 -15.41 -8.19
C LEU A 236 14.25 -16.42 -7.05
N ASP A 237 14.65 -17.65 -7.34
CA ASP A 237 14.80 -18.71 -6.33
C ASP A 237 15.89 -18.34 -5.31
N TYR A 238 17.00 -17.76 -5.79
CA TYR A 238 18.08 -17.30 -4.91
C TYR A 238 17.58 -16.15 -3.99
N LEU A 239 16.94 -15.12 -4.55
CA LEU A 239 16.41 -13.99 -3.77
C LEU A 239 15.35 -14.47 -2.75
N ALA A 240 14.47 -15.36 -3.17
CA ALA A 240 13.48 -15.97 -2.29
C ALA A 240 14.11 -16.73 -1.13
N ALA A 241 15.19 -17.49 -1.38
CA ALA A 241 15.92 -18.23 -0.33
C ALA A 241 16.60 -17.27 0.67
N VAL A 242 17.23 -16.18 0.18
CA VAL A 242 17.84 -15.16 1.05
C VAL A 242 16.78 -14.49 1.92
N ASN A 243 15.69 -14.02 1.32
CA ASN A 243 14.65 -13.32 2.06
C ASN A 243 13.90 -14.24 3.03
N ARG A 244 13.63 -15.49 2.65
CA ARG A 244 13.07 -16.49 3.57
C ARG A 244 13.96 -16.66 4.80
N ARG A 245 15.27 -16.81 4.64
CA ARG A 245 16.18 -16.91 5.78
C ARG A 245 16.15 -15.68 6.68
N CYS A 246 16.03 -14.50 6.10
CA CYS A 246 15.89 -13.26 6.86
C CYS A 246 14.56 -13.21 7.64
N PHE A 247 13.47 -13.60 7.00
CA PHE A 247 12.17 -13.67 7.67
C PHE A 247 12.12 -14.75 8.75
N ASP A 248 12.80 -15.90 8.56
CA ASP A 248 12.94 -16.93 9.61
C ASP A 248 13.65 -16.38 10.85
N ILE A 249 14.68 -15.54 10.66
CA ILE A 249 15.35 -14.86 11.77
C ILE A 249 14.37 -13.92 12.49
N VAL A 250 13.61 -13.12 11.74
CA VAL A 250 12.60 -12.22 12.31
C VAL A 250 11.52 -13.01 13.07
N LEU A 251 11.02 -14.10 12.47
CA LEU A 251 9.97 -14.94 13.06
C LEU A 251 10.41 -15.62 14.37
N SER A 252 11.68 -16.05 14.43
CA SER A 252 12.24 -16.73 15.61
C SER A 252 12.71 -15.78 16.72
N SER A 253 12.88 -14.49 16.44
CA SER A 253 13.36 -13.50 17.40
C SER A 253 12.19 -12.89 18.19
N ALA A 254 12.38 -12.70 19.49
CA ALA A 254 11.38 -12.08 20.36
C ALA A 254 11.25 -10.56 20.13
N SER A 255 12.29 -9.91 19.62
CA SER A 255 12.33 -8.47 19.33
C SER A 255 13.22 -8.16 18.13
N SER A 256 13.04 -6.97 17.53
CA SER A 256 13.93 -6.46 16.47
C SER A 256 15.37 -6.32 16.96
N ARG A 257 15.57 -5.99 18.24
CA ARG A 257 16.89 -5.91 18.89
C ARG A 257 17.61 -7.27 18.89
N GLU A 258 16.88 -8.37 19.11
CA GLU A 258 17.41 -9.73 19.06
C GLU A 258 17.68 -10.18 17.62
N ALA A 259 16.81 -9.82 16.68
CA ALA A 259 16.96 -10.16 15.27
C ALA A 259 18.15 -9.45 14.61
N GLU A 260 18.48 -8.24 15.04
CA GLU A 260 19.49 -7.39 14.40
C GLU A 260 20.88 -8.04 14.27
N PRO A 261 21.54 -8.55 15.34
CA PRO A 261 22.84 -9.19 15.22
C PRO A 261 22.81 -10.45 14.36
N LEU A 262 21.71 -11.20 14.37
CA LEU A 262 21.54 -12.42 13.57
C LEU A 262 21.41 -12.09 12.08
N LEU A 263 20.62 -11.07 11.73
CA LEU A 263 20.50 -10.57 10.35
C LEU A 263 21.84 -10.02 9.86
N LYS A 264 22.55 -9.26 10.70
CA LYS A 264 23.87 -8.75 10.35
C LYS A 264 24.85 -9.90 10.05
N ALA A 265 24.95 -10.88 10.93
CA ALA A 265 25.84 -12.02 10.75
C ALA A 265 25.51 -12.81 9.46
N TYR A 266 24.23 -12.98 9.15
CA TYR A 266 23.80 -13.63 7.91
C TYR A 266 24.22 -12.82 6.67
N MET A 267 23.97 -11.49 6.66
CA MET A 267 24.38 -10.62 5.55
C MET A 267 25.89 -10.56 5.37
N ASP A 268 26.66 -10.47 6.46
CA ASP A 268 28.12 -10.52 6.42
C ASP A 268 28.63 -11.83 5.79
N SER A 269 27.99 -12.96 6.08
CA SER A 269 28.33 -14.25 5.47
C SER A 269 28.09 -14.29 3.95
N LEU A 270 27.00 -13.65 3.49
CA LEU A 270 26.71 -13.52 2.06
C LEU A 270 27.72 -12.58 1.38
N ALA A 271 28.09 -11.48 2.05
CA ALA A 271 29.09 -10.54 1.54
C ALA A 271 30.47 -11.19 1.35
N GLN A 272 30.93 -11.94 2.36
CA GLN A 272 32.23 -12.65 2.33
C GLN A 272 32.33 -13.70 1.21
N THR A 273 31.19 -14.28 0.83
CA THR A 273 31.12 -15.27 -0.26
C THR A 273 30.80 -14.66 -1.62
N GLY A 274 30.64 -13.31 -1.72
CA GLY A 274 30.23 -12.61 -2.94
C GLY A 274 28.81 -12.94 -3.38
N LYS A 275 27.98 -13.40 -2.46
CA LYS A 275 26.60 -13.85 -2.70
C LYS A 275 25.54 -12.86 -2.24
N LEU A 276 25.85 -11.58 -2.06
CA LEU A 276 24.81 -10.59 -1.79
C LEU A 276 23.89 -10.43 -3.02
N PRO A 277 22.57 -10.38 -2.82
CA PRO A 277 21.63 -10.05 -3.90
C PRO A 277 21.97 -8.72 -4.56
N VAL A 278 21.57 -8.57 -5.83
CA VAL A 278 21.88 -7.38 -6.64
C VAL A 278 21.41 -6.06 -6.02
N ASN A 279 20.28 -6.07 -5.34
CA ASN A 279 19.73 -4.94 -4.60
C ASN A 279 20.46 -4.64 -3.27
N MET A 280 21.40 -5.49 -2.84
CA MET A 280 22.20 -5.37 -1.62
C MET A 280 23.71 -5.41 -1.93
N LYS A 281 24.12 -5.00 -3.14
CA LYS A 281 25.46 -5.21 -3.73
C LYS A 281 26.65 -4.76 -2.87
N ASP A 282 26.41 -3.83 -1.95
CA ASP A 282 27.43 -3.27 -1.07
C ASP A 282 26.94 -3.23 0.38
N GLU A 283 27.86 -2.90 1.28
CA GLU A 283 27.58 -2.80 2.72
C GLU A 283 26.46 -1.80 3.03
N ARG A 284 26.38 -0.71 2.27
CA ARG A 284 25.33 0.31 2.42
C ARG A 284 23.95 -0.24 2.02
N GLY A 285 23.86 -0.96 0.92
CA GLY A 285 22.61 -1.61 0.46
C GLY A 285 22.13 -2.65 1.46
N ALA A 286 23.03 -3.49 1.96
CA ALA A 286 22.74 -4.49 2.98
C ALA A 286 22.27 -3.84 4.30
N GLU A 287 22.88 -2.72 4.70
CA GLU A 287 22.49 -1.95 5.88
C GLU A 287 21.09 -1.34 5.72
N LEU A 288 20.80 -0.69 4.58
CA LEU A 288 19.49 -0.10 4.30
C LEU A 288 18.40 -1.17 4.31
N TRP A 289 18.66 -2.33 3.69
CA TRP A 289 17.72 -3.43 3.69
C TRP A 289 17.48 -3.97 5.11
N ARG A 290 18.54 -4.16 5.91
CA ARG A 290 18.42 -4.60 7.31
C ARG A 290 17.57 -3.63 8.14
N ARG A 291 17.79 -2.32 8.01
CA ARG A 291 16.98 -1.30 8.68
C ARG A 291 15.52 -1.37 8.25
N GLN A 292 15.26 -1.60 6.97
CA GLN A 292 13.89 -1.75 6.47
C GLN A 292 13.19 -2.97 7.09
N VAL A 293 13.85 -4.13 7.11
CA VAL A 293 13.29 -5.37 7.69
C VAL A 293 13.06 -5.25 9.19
N LEU A 294 13.90 -4.48 9.89
CA LEU A 294 13.79 -4.25 11.33
C LEU A 294 12.96 -3.02 11.69
N SER A 295 12.41 -2.29 10.69
CA SER A 295 11.48 -1.20 10.98
C SER A 295 10.28 -1.74 11.77
N PRO A 296 9.65 -0.94 12.65
CA PRO A 296 8.52 -1.38 13.44
C PRO A 296 7.41 -2.00 12.59
N TRP A 297 7.09 -1.36 11.47
CA TRP A 297 6.09 -1.84 10.52
C TRP A 297 6.46 -3.19 9.92
N MET A 298 7.63 -3.31 9.27
CA MET A 298 8.03 -4.54 8.57
C MET A 298 8.21 -5.72 9.54
N TYR A 299 8.82 -5.46 10.72
CA TYR A 299 9.00 -6.47 11.76
C TYR A 299 7.66 -7.03 12.24
N PHE A 300 6.65 -6.17 12.40
CA PHE A 300 5.30 -6.59 12.74
C PHE A 300 4.65 -7.33 11.56
N PHE A 301 4.69 -6.74 10.35
CA PHE A 301 4.03 -7.25 9.15
C PHE A 301 4.47 -8.68 8.81
N VAL A 302 5.78 -8.96 8.83
CA VAL A 302 6.35 -10.31 8.58
C VAL A 302 5.74 -11.36 9.51
N LYS A 303 5.47 -11.00 10.77
CA LYS A 303 4.91 -11.90 11.80
C LYS A 303 3.39 -11.99 11.78
N TYR A 304 2.72 -11.01 11.18
CA TYR A 304 1.27 -10.92 11.25
C TYR A 304 0.59 -12.00 10.40
N ASP A 305 -0.21 -12.85 11.07
CA ASP A 305 -1.08 -13.84 10.45
C ASP A 305 -2.53 -13.37 10.55
N PRO A 306 -3.22 -13.06 9.42
CA PRO A 306 -4.60 -12.59 9.45
C PRO A 306 -5.62 -13.69 9.78
N VAL A 307 -5.29 -14.97 9.61
CA VAL A 307 -6.24 -16.09 9.76
C VAL A 307 -6.91 -16.14 11.14
N PRO A 308 -6.19 -15.99 12.27
CA PRO A 308 -6.84 -15.92 13.57
C PRO A 308 -7.86 -14.79 13.70
N VAL A 309 -7.53 -13.60 13.19
CA VAL A 309 -8.41 -12.43 13.22
C VAL A 309 -9.65 -12.63 12.34
N LEU A 310 -9.50 -13.21 11.15
CA LEU A 310 -10.62 -13.52 10.27
C LEU A 310 -11.67 -14.43 10.93
N ARG A 311 -11.28 -15.34 11.82
CA ARG A 311 -12.22 -16.19 12.58
C ARG A 311 -13.12 -15.40 13.54
N ASP A 312 -12.64 -14.25 13.99
CA ASP A 312 -13.35 -13.41 14.93
C ASP A 312 -14.25 -12.36 14.27
N VAL A 313 -14.15 -12.17 12.96
CA VAL A 313 -15.03 -11.28 12.19
C VAL A 313 -16.41 -11.87 12.07
N LYS A 314 -17.45 -11.14 12.55
CA LYS A 314 -18.85 -11.59 12.56
C LYS A 314 -19.75 -10.81 11.61
N CYS A 315 -19.35 -9.63 11.18
CA CYS A 315 -20.11 -8.86 10.19
C CYS A 315 -19.96 -9.45 8.77
N PRO A 316 -20.86 -9.10 7.83
CA PRO A 316 -20.71 -9.45 6.41
C PRO A 316 -19.39 -8.97 5.82
N VAL A 317 -18.80 -9.79 4.94
CA VAL A 317 -17.52 -9.52 4.28
C VAL A 317 -17.66 -9.71 2.78
N LEU A 318 -17.26 -8.68 2.01
CA LEU A 318 -17.03 -8.79 0.58
C LEU A 318 -15.52 -8.70 0.32
N ALA A 319 -14.92 -9.71 -0.26
CA ALA A 319 -13.51 -9.69 -0.65
C ALA A 319 -13.37 -9.71 -2.18
N LEU A 320 -12.62 -8.75 -2.71
CA LEU A 320 -12.39 -8.56 -4.14
C LEU A 320 -10.89 -8.54 -4.42
N ASN A 321 -10.49 -9.18 -5.53
CA ASN A 321 -9.08 -9.18 -5.97
C ASN A 321 -8.99 -9.14 -7.49
N GLY A 322 -7.96 -8.49 -8.01
CA GLY A 322 -7.66 -8.51 -9.44
C GLY A 322 -7.09 -9.86 -9.87
N SER A 323 -7.60 -10.43 -10.97
CA SER A 323 -7.09 -11.70 -11.51
C SER A 323 -5.64 -11.64 -12.02
N ARG A 324 -5.08 -10.43 -12.14
CA ARG A 324 -3.69 -10.17 -12.55
C ARG A 324 -2.92 -9.39 -11.50
N ASP A 325 -3.38 -9.39 -10.26
CA ASP A 325 -2.67 -8.76 -9.16
C ASP A 325 -1.37 -9.52 -8.89
N LEU A 326 -0.26 -8.80 -8.84
CA LEU A 326 1.08 -9.35 -8.61
C LEU A 326 1.57 -9.09 -7.18
N GLN A 327 0.86 -8.26 -6.43
CA GLN A 327 1.23 -7.89 -5.08
C GLN A 327 0.49 -8.73 -4.04
N VAL A 328 -0.81 -8.91 -4.24
CA VAL A 328 -1.64 -9.82 -3.46
C VAL A 328 -2.34 -10.76 -4.43
N LEU A 329 -1.86 -12.00 -4.51
CA LEU A 329 -2.36 -12.95 -5.50
C LEU A 329 -3.83 -13.33 -5.24
N PRO A 330 -4.62 -13.63 -6.29
CA PRO A 330 -6.05 -13.96 -6.17
C PRO A 330 -6.37 -15.12 -5.23
N GLU A 331 -5.42 -16.03 -5.00
CA GLU A 331 -5.52 -17.17 -4.08
C GLU A 331 -5.80 -16.74 -2.64
N ASN A 332 -5.44 -15.51 -2.27
CA ASN A 332 -5.74 -14.92 -0.96
C ASN A 332 -7.24 -14.89 -0.68
N LEU A 333 -8.11 -14.74 -1.70
CA LEU A 333 -9.57 -14.81 -1.53
C LEU A 333 -10.02 -16.14 -0.92
N GLY A 334 -9.42 -17.26 -1.37
CA GLY A 334 -9.74 -18.59 -0.84
C GLY A 334 -9.31 -18.77 0.62
N ILE A 335 -8.22 -18.13 1.03
CA ILE A 335 -7.71 -18.18 2.40
C ILE A 335 -8.59 -17.32 3.31
N ILE A 336 -8.93 -16.10 2.89
CA ILE A 336 -9.85 -15.20 3.61
C ILE A 336 -11.18 -15.91 3.84
N LYS A 337 -11.78 -16.49 2.79
CA LYS A 337 -13.04 -17.22 2.87
C LYS A 337 -12.97 -18.35 3.90
N LYS A 338 -11.94 -19.20 3.83
CA LYS A 338 -11.73 -20.31 4.79
C LYS A 338 -11.56 -19.80 6.23
N GLY A 339 -10.84 -18.71 6.44
CA GLY A 339 -10.67 -18.09 7.76
C GLY A 339 -12.01 -17.64 8.35
N LEU A 340 -12.81 -16.93 7.56
CA LEU A 340 -14.14 -16.45 7.94
C LEU A 340 -15.12 -17.59 8.23
N GLU A 341 -15.18 -18.60 7.34
CA GLU A 341 -16.03 -19.80 7.51
C GLU A 341 -15.64 -20.60 8.77
N ALA A 342 -14.34 -20.74 9.06
CA ALA A 342 -13.86 -21.38 10.28
C ALA A 342 -14.32 -20.63 11.55
N GLY A 343 -14.52 -19.31 11.46
CA GLY A 343 -15.15 -18.45 12.47
C GLY A 343 -16.68 -18.50 12.49
N LYS A 344 -17.29 -19.35 11.66
CA LYS A 344 -18.75 -19.48 11.47
C LYS A 344 -19.40 -18.23 10.85
N ASN A 345 -18.65 -17.38 10.17
CA ASN A 345 -19.21 -16.30 9.37
C ASN A 345 -19.86 -16.90 8.11
N ARG A 346 -21.15 -16.62 7.90
CA ARG A 346 -21.94 -17.15 6.77
C ARG A 346 -22.22 -16.11 5.69
N SER A 347 -21.77 -14.89 5.89
CA SER A 347 -21.99 -13.75 4.99
C SER A 347 -20.68 -13.35 4.33
N VAL A 348 -20.15 -14.25 3.49
CA VAL A 348 -18.85 -14.11 2.80
C VAL A 348 -19.03 -14.25 1.29
#